data_338821c29a299f16c2bc7533c264c60a
#
_entry.id   338821c29a299f16c2bc7533c264c60a
#
_cell.length_a   1.000
_cell.length_b   1.000
_cell.length_c   1.000
_cell.angle_alpha   90.00
_cell.angle_beta   90.00
_cell.angle_gamma   90.00
#
_symmetry.space_group_name_H-M   'P 1'
#
loop_
_entity.id
_entity.type
_entity.pdbx_description
1 polymer ?
#
loop_
_entity_poly.entity_id
_entity_poly.type
_entity_poly.pdbx_seq_one_letter_code
_entity_poly.pdbx_strand_id
1 'polypeptide(L)'
;LKFTRQRFQRGTLRKVARANNQWAWEYRYQDPITAKRKSVFLSVEQFPTQTAAERHLEAFVLKLNVENPTLAVMEPTFNAILDRFIEDERMMEIKRVRPGEQCEDDGLSYSTVISYLSVIKRVRAKWGTTRITRMKPMLIQSWLKELEAAPKTKGHIKAVMYRLYEKAMLWEMVDWQRNPMELVEIKGISKRQKRPIVLTIEQYFQILELLPEPYRTMVVVAQCTGLRAEEVLALEWEDIDFENLSMKVVRAVVHGRVKMVKTEYSEDELPLDPAFAEILLTWKRRLGAEREAQNGISTPLVGLDLVFPSTSTGRHFHSAPAQQDYIRPAGCCLVACPACGAEVGVWCTQNGKTGNGKRLPLHDERWEKAGKYGSLGWHSFRHTYRAWLDSISAPIGVQQKLMRHAQVSTTMNVYGNALMTAKREANSKVVRMAMRSS
;
A
#
# COMPACT_ATOMS: atom_id res chain seq x y z
N LEU A 1 -19.58 -53.50 15.93
CA LEU A 1 -19.48 -52.47 14.89
C LEU A 1 -18.17 -52.62 14.19
N LYS A 2 -18.16 -53.15 12.94
CA LYS A 2 -16.97 -53.20 12.08
C LYS A 2 -16.78 -51.77 11.52
N PHE A 3 -15.80 -51.03 12.02
CA PHE A 3 -15.36 -49.80 11.41
C PHE A 3 -14.57 -50.12 10.14
N THR A 4 -15.20 -50.06 8.99
CA THR A 4 -14.52 -50.08 7.69
C THR A 4 -13.96 -48.69 7.44
N ARG A 5 -12.64 -48.48 7.58
CA ARG A 5 -11.93 -47.29 7.14
C ARG A 5 -12.16 -47.09 5.65
N GLN A 6 -13.03 -46.21 5.26
CA GLN A 6 -13.11 -45.80 3.86
C GLN A 6 -11.81 -45.05 3.49
N ARG A 7 -11.11 -45.54 2.48
CA ARG A 7 -9.87 -44.91 2.01
C ARG A 7 -10.21 -43.74 1.10
N PHE A 8 -9.41 -42.65 1.19
CA PHE A 8 -9.46 -41.58 0.22
C PHE A 8 -9.42 -42.13 -1.21
N GLN A 9 -10.45 -41.84 -2.00
CA GLN A 9 -10.45 -42.30 -3.38
C GLN A 9 -9.79 -41.28 -4.30
N ARG A 10 -8.68 -41.70 -4.88
CA ARG A 10 -7.97 -40.92 -5.91
C ARG A 10 -8.60 -41.04 -7.28
N GLY A 11 -9.48 -42.03 -7.48
CA GLY A 11 -9.97 -42.39 -8.78
C GLY A 11 -8.88 -42.88 -9.71
N THR A 12 -9.23 -43.15 -10.97
CA THR A 12 -8.28 -43.50 -12.01
C THR A 12 -8.55 -42.71 -13.26
N LEU A 13 -7.54 -41.96 -13.73
CA LEU A 13 -7.61 -41.20 -14.98
C LEU A 13 -6.92 -41.97 -16.09
N ARG A 14 -7.62 -42.19 -17.21
CA ARG A 14 -7.07 -42.86 -18.39
C ARG A 14 -7.57 -42.23 -19.68
N LYS A 15 -6.76 -42.26 -20.72
CA LYS A 15 -7.16 -41.83 -22.06
C LYS A 15 -7.96 -42.91 -22.74
N VAL A 16 -9.13 -42.61 -23.24
CA VAL A 16 -10.04 -43.57 -23.90
C VAL A 16 -10.52 -43.02 -25.25
N ALA A 17 -10.66 -43.90 -26.23
CA ALA A 17 -11.28 -43.55 -27.49
C ALA A 17 -12.81 -43.60 -27.35
N ARG A 18 -13.51 -42.63 -27.92
CA ARG A 18 -14.96 -42.55 -27.99
C ARG A 18 -15.47 -42.77 -29.41
N ALA A 19 -16.80 -42.94 -29.55
CA ALA A 19 -17.43 -42.94 -30.87
C ALA A 19 -17.01 -41.68 -31.64
N ASN A 20 -16.85 -41.76 -32.95
CA ASN A 20 -16.33 -40.72 -33.85
C ASN A 20 -14.82 -40.43 -33.76
N ASN A 21 -14.00 -41.40 -33.35
CA ASN A 21 -12.55 -41.23 -33.28
C ASN A 21 -12.01 -40.09 -32.38
N GLN A 22 -12.83 -39.57 -31.47
CA GLN A 22 -12.44 -38.56 -30.51
C GLN A 22 -11.83 -39.21 -29.26
N TRP A 23 -10.75 -38.61 -28.77
CA TRP A 23 -10.11 -39.04 -27.53
C TRP A 23 -10.63 -38.22 -26.35
N ALA A 24 -10.89 -38.91 -25.21
CA ALA A 24 -11.29 -38.26 -23.95
C ALA A 24 -10.50 -38.85 -22.78
N TRP A 25 -10.34 -38.03 -21.75
CA TRP A 25 -9.89 -38.49 -20.45
C TRP A 25 -11.07 -39.03 -19.67
N GLU A 26 -11.06 -40.31 -19.30
CA GLU A 26 -12.05 -40.93 -18.44
C GLU A 26 -11.52 -40.96 -17.00
N TYR A 27 -12.16 -40.20 -16.11
CA TYR A 27 -11.91 -40.27 -14.67
C TYR A 27 -12.95 -41.17 -14.01
N ARG A 28 -12.53 -42.28 -13.46
CA ARG A 28 -13.39 -43.28 -12.77
C ARG A 28 -13.29 -43.09 -11.27
N TYR A 29 -14.41 -42.99 -10.61
CA TYR A 29 -14.53 -42.89 -9.18
C TYR A 29 -15.71 -43.69 -8.65
N GLN A 30 -15.74 -43.92 -7.33
CA GLN A 30 -16.87 -44.51 -6.66
C GLN A 30 -17.72 -43.41 -6.04
N ASP A 31 -18.99 -43.35 -6.39
CA ASP A 31 -19.91 -42.35 -5.82
C ASP A 31 -20.07 -42.63 -4.32
N PRO A 32 -19.79 -41.64 -3.45
CA PRO A 32 -19.81 -41.82 -2.00
C PRO A 32 -21.21 -42.11 -1.43
N ILE A 33 -22.26 -41.66 -2.12
CA ILE A 33 -23.65 -41.83 -1.66
C ILE A 33 -24.22 -43.17 -2.12
N THR A 34 -24.00 -43.52 -3.39
CA THR A 34 -24.60 -44.73 -3.99
C THR A 34 -23.69 -45.93 -3.98
N ALA A 35 -22.42 -45.79 -3.62
CA ALA A 35 -21.37 -46.81 -3.69
C ALA A 35 -21.16 -47.41 -5.11
N LYS A 36 -21.77 -46.82 -6.14
CA LYS A 36 -21.63 -47.29 -7.53
C LYS A 36 -20.44 -46.60 -8.19
N ARG A 37 -19.79 -47.34 -9.14
CA ARG A 37 -18.73 -46.74 -9.97
C ARG A 37 -19.35 -45.77 -10.99
N LYS A 38 -18.82 -44.53 -11.06
CA LYS A 38 -19.17 -43.51 -12.02
C LYS A 38 -17.92 -43.05 -12.79
N SER A 39 -18.14 -42.46 -13.95
CA SER A 39 -17.06 -41.87 -14.76
C SER A 39 -17.42 -40.45 -15.17
N VAL A 40 -16.41 -39.56 -15.12
CA VAL A 40 -16.44 -38.22 -15.71
C VAL A 40 -15.51 -38.20 -16.90
N PHE A 41 -15.95 -37.57 -17.99
CA PHE A 41 -15.17 -37.51 -19.23
C PHE A 41 -14.78 -36.03 -19.50
N LEU A 42 -13.49 -35.82 -19.82
CA LEU A 42 -12.94 -34.52 -20.22
C LEU A 42 -12.41 -34.61 -21.65
N SER A 43 -12.63 -33.57 -22.45
CA SER A 43 -12.12 -33.54 -23.83
C SER A 43 -10.59 -33.42 -23.83
N VAL A 44 -9.92 -34.20 -24.67
CA VAL A 44 -8.46 -34.09 -24.88
C VAL A 44 -8.10 -32.81 -25.60
N GLU A 45 -9.03 -32.20 -26.35
CA GLU A 45 -8.80 -30.91 -27.00
C GLU A 45 -8.72 -29.77 -25.96
N GLN A 46 -9.55 -29.80 -24.92
CA GLN A 46 -9.53 -28.82 -23.83
C GLN A 46 -8.38 -29.07 -22.82
N PHE A 47 -8.04 -30.36 -22.64
CA PHE A 47 -6.99 -30.78 -21.70
C PHE A 47 -5.99 -31.71 -22.44
N PRO A 48 -5.01 -31.11 -23.17
CA PRO A 48 -4.12 -31.90 -24.04
C PRO A 48 -3.21 -32.89 -23.28
N THR A 49 -2.92 -32.61 -22.00
CA THR A 49 -2.05 -33.45 -21.18
C THR A 49 -2.80 -34.07 -19.99
N GLN A 50 -2.33 -35.21 -19.52
CA GLN A 50 -2.86 -35.86 -18.33
C GLN A 50 -2.80 -34.92 -17.11
N THR A 51 -1.70 -34.19 -16.96
CA THR A 51 -1.50 -33.25 -15.87
C THR A 51 -2.51 -32.09 -15.88
N ALA A 52 -2.90 -31.65 -17.09
CA ALA A 52 -3.93 -30.60 -17.23
C ALA A 52 -5.31 -31.11 -16.82
N ALA A 53 -5.65 -32.33 -17.21
CA ALA A 53 -6.89 -32.99 -16.83
C ALA A 53 -6.94 -33.31 -15.33
N GLU A 54 -5.83 -33.77 -14.75
CA GLU A 54 -5.70 -33.99 -13.28
C GLU A 54 -5.89 -32.72 -12.50
N ARG A 55 -5.27 -31.61 -12.94
CA ARG A 55 -5.42 -30.30 -12.30
C ARG A 55 -6.87 -29.80 -12.33
N HIS A 56 -7.56 -29.99 -13.45
CA HIS A 56 -8.98 -29.63 -13.56
C HIS A 56 -9.87 -30.46 -12.64
N LEU A 57 -9.52 -31.74 -12.46
CA LEU A 57 -10.27 -32.68 -11.61
C LEU A 57 -9.97 -32.50 -10.11
N GLU A 58 -8.91 -31.77 -9.71
CA GLU A 58 -8.54 -31.59 -8.30
C GLU A 58 -9.71 -31.05 -7.46
N ALA A 59 -10.41 -30.02 -7.96
CA ALA A 59 -11.56 -29.43 -7.27
C ALA A 59 -12.73 -30.43 -7.16
N PHE A 60 -12.97 -31.23 -8.20
CA PHE A 60 -14.00 -32.25 -8.21
C PHE A 60 -13.65 -33.39 -7.23
N VAL A 61 -12.41 -33.84 -7.22
CA VAL A 61 -11.93 -34.91 -6.31
C VAL A 61 -11.99 -34.44 -4.85
N LEU A 62 -11.64 -33.17 -4.58
CA LEU A 62 -11.78 -32.58 -3.26
C LEU A 62 -13.24 -32.57 -2.80
N LYS A 63 -14.16 -32.10 -3.66
CA LYS A 63 -15.60 -32.08 -3.35
C LYS A 63 -16.16 -33.48 -3.09
N LEU A 64 -15.76 -34.45 -3.88
CA LEU A 64 -16.18 -35.84 -3.78
C LEU A 64 -15.72 -36.52 -2.48
N ASN A 65 -14.61 -36.06 -1.90
CA ASN A 65 -14.07 -36.53 -0.63
C ASN A 65 -14.53 -35.75 0.59
N VAL A 66 -14.97 -34.49 0.42
CA VAL A 66 -15.53 -33.66 1.48
C VAL A 66 -16.95 -34.12 1.90
N GLU A 67 -17.72 -34.70 0.96
CA GLU A 67 -19.04 -35.24 1.27
C GLU A 67 -18.98 -36.56 2.07
N ASN A 68 -17.78 -37.07 2.36
CA ASN A 68 -17.54 -38.28 3.17
C ASN A 68 -16.66 -37.94 4.40
N PRO A 69 -17.22 -37.71 5.58
CA PRO A 69 -16.48 -37.33 6.79
C PRO A 69 -15.47 -38.37 7.30
N THR A 70 -15.43 -39.56 6.70
CA THR A 70 -14.52 -40.68 7.07
C THR A 70 -13.31 -40.81 6.16
N LEU A 71 -13.18 -39.99 5.11
CA LEU A 71 -12.06 -40.07 4.17
C LEU A 71 -10.88 -39.26 4.67
N ALA A 72 -9.69 -39.85 4.70
CA ALA A 72 -8.46 -39.11 4.96
C ALA A 72 -8.38 -37.92 4.02
N VAL A 73 -8.43 -36.73 4.58
CA VAL A 73 -8.35 -35.48 3.85
C VAL A 73 -7.12 -35.53 2.96
N MET A 74 -7.33 -35.37 1.64
CA MET A 74 -6.21 -35.21 0.72
C MET A 74 -5.54 -33.91 1.09
N GLU A 75 -4.29 -34.01 1.54
CA GLU A 75 -3.50 -32.85 1.91
C GLU A 75 -3.50 -31.87 0.73
N PRO A 76 -4.10 -30.70 0.87
CA PRO A 76 -4.19 -29.74 -0.22
C PRO A 76 -2.80 -29.24 -0.61
N THR A 77 -2.62 -28.97 -1.90
CA THR A 77 -1.48 -28.16 -2.34
C THR A 77 -1.66 -26.73 -1.85
N PHE A 78 -0.58 -26.00 -1.74
CA PHE A 78 -0.67 -24.59 -1.34
C PHE A 78 -1.44 -23.76 -2.37
N ASN A 79 -1.44 -24.14 -3.66
CA ASN A 79 -2.28 -23.53 -4.69
C ASN A 79 -3.77 -23.59 -4.33
N ALA A 80 -4.26 -24.73 -3.87
CA ALA A 80 -5.67 -24.86 -3.50
C ALA A 80 -6.07 -23.87 -2.38
N ILE A 81 -5.16 -23.64 -1.43
CA ILE A 81 -5.39 -22.66 -0.35
C ILE A 81 -5.34 -21.23 -0.90
N LEU A 82 -4.37 -20.93 -1.76
CA LEU A 82 -4.25 -19.61 -2.39
C LEU A 82 -5.47 -19.27 -3.25
N ASP A 83 -5.95 -20.22 -4.03
CA ASP A 83 -7.10 -20.01 -4.91
C ASP A 83 -8.38 -19.82 -4.09
N ARG A 84 -8.60 -20.64 -3.07
CA ARG A 84 -9.73 -20.48 -2.13
C ARG A 84 -9.66 -19.15 -1.38
N PHE A 85 -8.46 -18.71 -0.98
CA PHE A 85 -8.30 -17.42 -0.30
C PHE A 85 -8.62 -16.24 -1.21
N ILE A 86 -8.21 -16.29 -2.48
CA ILE A 86 -8.55 -15.27 -3.48
C ILE A 86 -10.07 -15.21 -3.70
N GLU A 87 -10.71 -16.37 -3.75
CA GLU A 87 -12.16 -16.49 -3.94
C GLU A 87 -12.94 -16.04 -2.68
N ASP A 88 -12.58 -16.54 -1.49
CA ASP A 88 -13.21 -16.21 -0.21
C ASP A 88 -13.16 -14.71 0.09
N GLU A 89 -12.04 -14.05 -0.17
CA GLU A 89 -11.85 -12.61 0.00
C GLU A 89 -12.30 -11.81 -1.24
N ARG A 90 -12.91 -12.42 -2.23
CA ARG A 90 -13.45 -11.82 -3.47
C ARG A 90 -12.45 -10.89 -4.17
N MET A 91 -11.16 -11.22 -4.11
CA MET A 91 -10.08 -10.32 -4.55
C MET A 91 -10.15 -9.94 -6.03
N MET A 92 -10.66 -10.83 -6.89
CA MET A 92 -10.75 -10.61 -8.33
C MET A 92 -11.92 -9.70 -8.72
N GLU A 93 -12.89 -9.49 -7.83
CA GLU A 93 -14.02 -8.60 -8.04
C GLU A 93 -13.64 -7.14 -7.78
N ILE A 94 -12.60 -6.91 -6.97
CA ILE A 94 -12.12 -5.58 -6.59
C ILE A 94 -11.24 -5.01 -7.71
N LYS A 95 -11.84 -4.26 -8.63
CA LYS A 95 -11.17 -3.67 -9.81
C LYS A 95 -10.65 -2.27 -9.52
N ARG A 96 -9.66 -1.83 -10.30
CA ARG A 96 -9.25 -0.43 -10.32
C ARG A 96 -10.42 0.44 -10.80
N VAL A 97 -10.72 1.50 -10.08
CA VAL A 97 -11.73 2.50 -10.45
C VAL A 97 -11.09 3.76 -10.98
N ARG A 98 -11.85 4.55 -11.73
CA ARG A 98 -11.40 5.87 -12.17
C ARG A 98 -11.36 6.84 -10.99
N PRO A 99 -10.46 7.83 -10.98
CA PRO A 99 -10.42 8.82 -9.91
C PRO A 99 -11.79 9.50 -9.70
N GLY A 100 -12.27 9.52 -8.46
CA GLY A 100 -13.55 10.12 -8.10
C GLY A 100 -14.79 9.24 -8.33
N GLU A 101 -14.62 8.00 -8.75
CA GLU A 101 -15.71 7.04 -8.82
C GLU A 101 -15.99 6.47 -7.41
N GLN A 102 -17.23 6.61 -6.95
CA GLN A 102 -17.66 6.02 -5.68
C GLN A 102 -17.68 4.50 -5.83
N CYS A 103 -17.10 3.82 -4.87
CA CYS A 103 -17.05 2.37 -4.84
C CYS A 103 -17.22 1.90 -3.40
N GLU A 104 -18.27 1.16 -3.16
CA GLU A 104 -18.43 0.47 -1.88
C GLU A 104 -17.47 -0.70 -1.82
N ASP A 105 -16.47 -0.60 -0.95
CA ASP A 105 -15.55 -1.69 -0.65
C ASP A 105 -16.19 -2.55 0.45
N ASP A 106 -16.96 -3.55 0.05
CA ASP A 106 -17.42 -4.61 0.95
C ASP A 106 -16.28 -5.64 1.08
N GLY A 107 -15.42 -5.48 2.10
CA GLY A 107 -14.31 -6.38 2.37
C GLY A 107 -12.92 -5.74 2.36
N LEU A 108 -11.96 -6.38 1.68
CA LEU A 108 -10.57 -5.89 1.62
C LEU A 108 -10.44 -4.64 0.76
N SER A 109 -9.62 -3.69 1.21
CA SER A 109 -9.35 -2.52 0.39
C SER A 109 -8.53 -2.87 -0.86
N TYR A 110 -8.73 -2.15 -1.97
CA TYR A 110 -7.99 -2.37 -3.23
C TYR A 110 -6.46 -2.39 -3.04
N SER A 111 -5.91 -1.49 -2.22
CA SER A 111 -4.48 -1.48 -1.91
C SER A 111 -4.02 -2.73 -1.17
N THR A 112 -4.86 -3.26 -0.26
CA THR A 112 -4.60 -4.53 0.44
C THR A 112 -4.62 -5.70 -0.54
N VAL A 113 -5.60 -5.73 -1.44
CA VAL A 113 -5.72 -6.78 -2.48
C VAL A 113 -4.49 -6.80 -3.38
N ILE A 114 -4.05 -5.65 -3.92
CA ILE A 114 -2.83 -5.59 -4.74
C ILE A 114 -1.61 -6.08 -3.96
N SER A 115 -1.49 -5.66 -2.71
CA SER A 115 -0.38 -6.08 -1.84
C SER A 115 -0.40 -7.60 -1.62
N TYR A 116 -1.57 -8.17 -1.33
CA TYR A 116 -1.74 -9.61 -1.15
C TYR A 116 -1.46 -10.38 -2.43
N LEU A 117 -2.01 -9.97 -3.57
CA LEU A 117 -1.77 -10.61 -4.86
C LEU A 117 -0.28 -10.60 -5.25
N SER A 118 0.44 -9.51 -4.94
CA SER A 118 1.89 -9.46 -5.14
C SER A 118 2.64 -10.49 -4.30
N VAL A 119 2.25 -10.69 -3.05
CA VAL A 119 2.82 -11.71 -2.17
C VAL A 119 2.41 -13.10 -2.65
N ILE A 120 1.12 -13.31 -2.94
CA ILE A 120 0.58 -14.57 -3.44
C ILE A 120 1.32 -15.03 -4.70
N LYS A 121 1.61 -14.13 -5.64
CA LYS A 121 2.39 -14.44 -6.84
C LYS A 121 3.77 -15.03 -6.49
N ARG A 122 4.48 -14.45 -5.53
CA ARG A 122 5.81 -14.93 -5.08
C ARG A 122 5.71 -16.28 -4.36
N VAL A 123 4.75 -16.40 -3.46
CA VAL A 123 4.51 -17.62 -2.68
C VAL A 123 4.07 -18.76 -3.58
N ARG A 124 3.19 -18.48 -4.54
CA ARG A 124 2.72 -19.45 -5.56
C ARG A 124 3.87 -19.98 -6.40
N ALA A 125 4.76 -19.12 -6.85
CA ALA A 125 5.93 -19.52 -7.65
C ALA A 125 6.86 -20.50 -6.90
N LYS A 126 7.00 -20.36 -5.58
CA LYS A 126 7.87 -21.22 -4.77
C LYS A 126 7.17 -22.45 -4.21
N TRP A 127 5.95 -22.27 -3.70
CA TRP A 127 5.29 -23.26 -2.85
C TRP A 127 3.98 -23.82 -3.44
N GLY A 128 3.49 -23.25 -4.55
CA GLY A 128 2.15 -23.54 -5.07
C GLY A 128 1.84 -25.03 -5.24
N THR A 129 2.77 -25.79 -5.78
CA THR A 129 2.62 -27.24 -6.02
C THR A 129 2.96 -28.09 -4.80
N THR A 130 3.50 -27.49 -3.75
CA THR A 130 3.90 -28.20 -2.52
C THR A 130 2.67 -28.48 -1.65
N ARG A 131 2.56 -29.67 -1.10
CA ARG A 131 1.52 -30.00 -0.12
C ARG A 131 1.77 -29.22 1.16
N ILE A 132 0.71 -28.69 1.77
CA ILE A 132 0.83 -27.80 2.93
C ILE A 132 1.57 -28.45 4.11
N THR A 133 1.37 -29.75 4.35
CA THR A 133 2.05 -30.48 5.43
C THR A 133 3.55 -30.65 5.23
N ARG A 134 4.03 -30.52 3.97
CA ARG A 134 5.46 -30.54 3.64
C ARG A 134 6.11 -29.15 3.79
N MET A 135 5.34 -28.10 3.94
CA MET A 135 5.83 -26.74 4.13
C MET A 135 6.23 -26.51 5.61
N LYS A 136 7.31 -27.14 6.01
CA LYS A 136 7.82 -27.02 7.40
C LYS A 136 8.36 -25.60 7.66
N PRO A 137 8.21 -25.08 8.90
CA PRO A 137 8.68 -23.73 9.27
C PRO A 137 10.15 -23.48 8.91
N MET A 138 11.03 -24.45 9.11
CA MET A 138 12.44 -24.35 8.78
C MET A 138 12.68 -24.12 7.29
N LEU A 139 11.94 -24.79 6.40
CA LEU A 139 12.06 -24.60 4.95
C LEU A 139 11.59 -23.22 4.52
N ILE A 140 10.48 -22.76 5.10
CA ILE A 140 9.95 -21.40 4.85
C ILE A 140 10.95 -20.35 5.35
N GLN A 141 11.53 -20.55 6.53
CA GLN A 141 12.53 -19.66 7.09
C GLN A 141 13.79 -19.58 6.23
N SER A 142 14.29 -20.72 5.72
CA SER A 142 15.44 -20.77 4.80
C SER A 142 15.14 -20.00 3.53
N TRP A 143 13.99 -20.27 2.90
CA TRP A 143 13.56 -19.52 1.72
C TRP A 143 13.48 -18.02 1.96
N LEU A 144 12.88 -17.58 3.08
CA LEU A 144 12.79 -16.15 3.41
C LEU A 144 14.17 -15.52 3.69
N LYS A 145 15.16 -16.29 4.20
CA LYS A 145 16.52 -15.82 4.34
C LYS A 145 17.20 -15.59 2.98
N GLU A 146 17.05 -16.53 2.06
CA GLU A 146 17.63 -16.49 0.71
C GLU A 146 16.98 -15.42 -0.20
N LEU A 147 15.72 -15.04 0.09
CA LEU A 147 15.01 -14.07 -0.72
C LEU A 147 15.71 -12.71 -0.72
N GLU A 148 16.07 -12.18 -1.88
CA GLU A 148 16.62 -10.83 -2.04
C GLU A 148 15.54 -9.76 -1.83
N ALA A 149 15.22 -9.49 -0.58
CA ALA A 149 14.21 -8.51 -0.19
C ALA A 149 14.53 -7.89 1.17
N ALA A 150 14.08 -6.66 1.39
CA ALA A 150 14.21 -6.00 2.67
C ALA A 150 13.51 -6.79 3.80
N PRO A 151 14.03 -6.76 5.05
CA PRO A 151 13.43 -7.48 6.17
C PRO A 151 11.93 -7.17 6.37
N LYS A 152 11.52 -5.94 6.14
CA LYS A 152 10.11 -5.52 6.24
C LYS A 152 9.24 -6.18 5.17
N THR A 153 9.76 -6.33 3.94
CA THR A 153 9.07 -7.06 2.86
C THR A 153 8.94 -8.55 3.20
N LYS A 154 10.01 -9.16 3.74
CA LYS A 154 9.98 -10.54 4.23
C LYS A 154 8.95 -10.70 5.36
N GLY A 155 8.88 -9.72 6.27
CA GLY A 155 7.87 -9.67 7.34
C GLY A 155 6.45 -9.60 6.81
N HIS A 156 6.22 -8.83 5.75
CA HIS A 156 4.92 -8.78 5.08
C HIS A 156 4.55 -10.12 4.44
N ILE A 157 5.50 -10.78 3.75
CA ILE A 157 5.28 -12.12 3.21
C ILE A 157 4.91 -13.09 4.34
N LYS A 158 5.65 -13.06 5.45
CA LYS A 158 5.33 -13.87 6.64
C LYS A 158 3.91 -13.63 7.13
N ALA A 159 3.49 -12.36 7.24
CA ALA A 159 2.15 -12.01 7.72
C ALA A 159 1.04 -12.52 6.81
N VAL A 160 1.21 -12.41 5.48
CA VAL A 160 0.23 -12.95 4.52
C VAL A 160 0.19 -14.48 4.58
N MET A 161 1.35 -15.14 4.66
CA MET A 161 1.40 -16.59 4.83
C MET A 161 0.76 -17.03 6.15
N TYR A 162 0.97 -16.28 7.24
CA TYR A 162 0.31 -16.53 8.52
C TYR A 162 -1.21 -16.55 8.36
N ARG A 163 -1.77 -15.52 7.71
CA ARG A 163 -3.22 -15.46 7.44
C ARG A 163 -3.72 -16.59 6.55
N LEU A 164 -2.94 -17.02 5.56
CA LEU A 164 -3.27 -18.17 4.71
C LEU A 164 -3.35 -19.47 5.51
N TYR A 165 -2.42 -19.68 6.44
CA TYR A 165 -2.47 -20.83 7.34
C TYR A 165 -3.65 -20.77 8.32
N GLU A 166 -3.96 -19.60 8.88
CA GLU A 166 -5.16 -19.44 9.72
C GLU A 166 -6.44 -19.78 8.95
N LYS A 167 -6.56 -19.29 7.71
CA LYS A 167 -7.71 -19.63 6.86
C LYS A 167 -7.75 -21.11 6.52
N ALA A 168 -6.61 -21.73 6.22
CA ALA A 168 -6.55 -23.18 5.96
C ALA A 168 -6.99 -24.00 7.18
N MET A 169 -6.62 -23.59 8.38
CA MET A 169 -7.08 -24.18 9.64
C MET A 169 -8.58 -23.93 9.85
N LEU A 170 -9.06 -22.72 9.65
CA LEU A 170 -10.48 -22.37 9.76
C LEU A 170 -11.35 -23.15 8.77
N TRP A 171 -10.85 -23.42 7.58
CA TRP A 171 -11.55 -24.22 6.55
C TRP A 171 -11.40 -25.73 6.74
N GLU A 172 -10.76 -26.15 7.84
CA GLU A 172 -10.49 -27.57 8.14
C GLU A 172 -9.72 -28.30 7.01
N MET A 173 -8.95 -27.52 6.22
CA MET A 173 -8.09 -28.10 5.18
C MET A 173 -6.84 -28.77 5.75
N VAL A 174 -6.52 -28.47 6.99
CA VAL A 174 -5.41 -29.06 7.78
C VAL A 174 -5.86 -29.24 9.21
N ASP A 175 -5.45 -30.36 9.80
CA ASP A 175 -5.71 -30.68 11.21
C ASP A 175 -4.51 -30.22 12.07
N TRP A 176 -4.33 -28.92 12.16
CA TRP A 176 -3.25 -28.31 12.96
C TRP A 176 -3.81 -27.49 14.10
N GLN A 177 -3.24 -27.67 15.28
CA GLN A 177 -3.59 -26.88 16.45
C GLN A 177 -2.79 -25.57 16.58
N ARG A 178 -1.73 -25.43 15.79
CA ARG A 178 -0.84 -24.25 15.84
C ARG A 178 -0.40 -23.83 14.45
N ASN A 179 -0.41 -22.52 14.22
CA ASN A 179 0.05 -21.94 12.97
C ASN A 179 1.60 -22.08 12.85
N PRO A 180 2.11 -22.79 11.84
CA PRO A 180 3.56 -23.00 11.69
C PRO A 180 4.35 -21.71 11.45
N MET A 181 3.70 -20.65 10.99
CA MET A 181 4.35 -19.35 10.77
C MET A 181 4.73 -18.63 12.07
N GLU A 182 4.20 -19.05 13.22
CA GLU A 182 4.64 -18.54 14.52
C GLU A 182 6.12 -18.84 14.78
N LEU A 183 6.59 -20.00 14.32
CA LEU A 183 7.96 -20.47 14.51
C LEU A 183 8.97 -19.84 13.53
N VAL A 184 8.47 -19.12 12.50
CA VAL A 184 9.32 -18.46 11.51
C VAL A 184 9.77 -17.12 12.03
N GLU A 185 11.08 -16.90 12.12
CA GLU A 185 11.67 -15.65 12.56
C GLU A 185 12.33 -14.90 11.41
N ILE A 186 12.17 -13.58 11.39
CA ILE A 186 12.84 -12.69 10.46
C ILE A 186 13.63 -11.65 11.24
N LYS A 187 14.95 -11.75 11.14
CA LYS A 187 15.86 -10.80 11.80
C LYS A 187 15.78 -9.42 11.14
N GLY A 188 15.78 -8.38 11.94
CA GLY A 188 15.91 -7.00 11.48
C GLY A 188 14.61 -6.32 11.05
N ILE A 189 13.43 -6.93 11.22
CA ILE A 189 12.13 -6.30 10.90
C ILE A 189 11.93 -4.99 11.68
N SER A 190 12.28 -4.98 12.96
CA SER A 190 12.14 -3.82 13.84
C SER A 190 13.22 -2.76 13.64
N LYS A 191 14.31 -3.10 12.95
CA LYS A 191 15.37 -2.13 12.67
C LYS A 191 14.95 -1.17 11.57
N ARG A 192 14.89 0.11 11.91
CA ARG A 192 14.63 1.16 10.92
C ARG A 192 15.85 1.29 10.00
N GLN A 193 15.71 0.90 8.74
CA GLN A 193 16.80 0.94 7.76
C GLN A 193 17.02 2.33 7.17
N LYS A 194 15.95 3.11 6.99
CA LYS A 194 16.04 4.46 6.43
C LYS A 194 15.55 5.49 7.45
N ARG A 195 16.37 6.51 7.69
CA ARG A 195 15.93 7.69 8.44
C ARG A 195 14.97 8.50 7.57
N PRO A 196 13.89 9.09 8.13
CA PRO A 196 13.03 9.98 7.37
C PRO A 196 13.81 11.19 6.89
N ILE A 197 13.43 11.72 5.74
CA ILE A 197 13.93 12.98 5.24
C ILE A 197 13.18 14.07 5.98
N VAL A 198 13.94 14.92 6.64
CA VAL A 198 13.48 16.15 7.29
C VAL A 198 14.20 17.30 6.62
N LEU A 199 13.47 18.33 6.22
CA LEU A 199 13.97 19.53 5.57
C LEU A 199 14.22 20.62 6.62
N THR A 200 15.27 21.43 6.37
CA THR A 200 15.39 22.72 7.05
C THR A 200 14.38 23.70 6.45
N ILE A 201 14.19 24.84 7.11
CA ILE A 201 13.30 25.91 6.63
C ILE A 201 13.80 26.41 5.26
N GLU A 202 15.10 26.64 5.11
CA GLU A 202 15.73 27.10 3.88
C GLU A 202 15.53 26.10 2.74
N GLN A 203 15.75 24.80 3.01
CA GLN A 203 15.56 23.74 2.02
C GLN A 203 14.10 23.63 1.57
N TYR A 204 13.16 23.83 2.49
CA TYR A 204 11.74 23.85 2.17
C TYR A 204 11.40 24.99 1.20
N PHE A 205 11.85 26.20 1.47
CA PHE A 205 11.62 27.33 0.58
C PHE A 205 12.30 27.16 -0.79
N GLN A 206 13.53 26.66 -0.83
CA GLN A 206 14.20 26.31 -2.09
C GLN A 206 13.40 25.34 -2.94
N ILE A 207 12.75 24.35 -2.33
CA ILE A 207 11.87 23.43 -3.03
C ILE A 207 10.62 24.14 -3.55
N LEU A 208 9.99 25.00 -2.73
CA LEU A 208 8.79 25.73 -3.15
C LEU A 208 9.02 26.62 -4.36
N GLU A 209 10.19 27.26 -4.45
CA GLU A 209 10.55 28.12 -5.60
C GLU A 209 10.65 27.34 -6.91
N LEU A 210 11.00 26.06 -6.82
CA LEU A 210 11.14 25.15 -7.98
C LEU A 210 9.80 24.56 -8.43
N LEU A 211 8.78 24.59 -7.58
CA LEU A 211 7.52 23.90 -7.89
C LEU A 211 6.54 24.83 -8.59
N PRO A 212 6.02 24.46 -9.76
CA PRO A 212 4.90 25.16 -10.38
C PRO A 212 3.60 24.86 -9.64
N GLU A 213 2.58 25.72 -9.85
CA GLU A 213 1.22 25.39 -9.40
C GLU A 213 0.62 24.24 -10.25
N PRO A 214 -0.21 23.41 -9.66
CA PRO A 214 -0.71 23.43 -8.27
C PRO A 214 0.22 22.74 -7.24
N TYR A 215 1.34 22.17 -7.67
CA TYR A 215 2.21 21.33 -6.81
C TYR A 215 2.84 22.15 -5.67
N ARG A 216 3.12 23.44 -5.91
CA ARG A 216 3.61 24.34 -4.88
C ARG A 216 2.60 24.49 -3.74
N THR A 217 1.36 24.85 -4.05
CA THR A 217 0.30 24.99 -3.05
C THR A 217 -0.03 23.66 -2.37
N MET A 218 -0.06 22.53 -3.10
CA MET A 218 -0.21 21.21 -2.49
C MET A 218 0.86 20.90 -1.45
N VAL A 219 2.12 21.26 -1.72
CA VAL A 219 3.25 21.05 -0.80
C VAL A 219 3.13 21.97 0.41
N VAL A 220 2.67 23.23 0.23
CA VAL A 220 2.37 24.15 1.34
C VAL A 220 1.30 23.54 2.25
N VAL A 221 0.20 23.04 1.68
CA VAL A 221 -0.86 22.37 2.47
C VAL A 221 -0.29 21.17 3.23
N ALA A 222 0.46 20.29 2.57
CA ALA A 222 1.06 19.12 3.21
C ALA A 222 2.02 19.49 4.36
N GLN A 223 2.80 20.56 4.19
CA GLN A 223 3.76 21.04 5.20
C GLN A 223 3.07 21.75 6.36
N CYS A 224 2.07 22.58 6.11
CA CYS A 224 1.40 23.37 7.15
C CYS A 224 0.39 22.55 7.99
N THR A 225 -0.11 21.45 7.45
CA THR A 225 -1.14 20.64 8.12
C THR A 225 -0.63 19.24 8.52
N GLY A 226 0.49 18.80 7.97
CA GLY A 226 0.98 17.44 8.13
C GLY A 226 0.07 16.36 7.50
N LEU A 227 -0.85 16.72 6.62
CA LEU A 227 -1.74 15.79 5.91
C LEU A 227 -0.98 14.73 5.11
N ARG A 228 -1.61 13.57 4.93
CA ARG A 228 -1.11 12.57 3.96
C ARG A 228 -1.42 13.03 2.54
N ALA A 229 -0.63 12.60 1.56
CA ALA A 229 -0.88 12.94 0.15
C ALA A 229 -2.32 12.67 -0.28
N GLU A 230 -2.83 11.52 0.08
CA GLU A 230 -4.16 11.05 -0.27
C GLU A 230 -5.28 11.92 0.35
N GLU A 231 -5.01 12.55 1.51
CA GLU A 231 -5.89 13.49 2.19
C GLU A 231 -5.82 14.87 1.54
N VAL A 232 -4.61 15.38 1.23
CA VAL A 232 -4.42 16.65 0.49
C VAL A 232 -5.16 16.62 -0.84
N LEU A 233 -5.05 15.51 -1.57
CA LEU A 233 -5.67 15.34 -2.90
C LEU A 233 -7.18 15.12 -2.86
N ALA A 234 -7.73 14.86 -1.68
CA ALA A 234 -9.17 14.65 -1.46
C ALA A 234 -9.89 15.85 -0.86
N LEU A 235 -9.16 16.94 -0.58
CA LEU A 235 -9.76 18.17 0.00
C LEU A 235 -10.75 18.80 -0.97
N GLU A 236 -11.90 19.18 -0.43
CA GLU A 236 -12.91 19.98 -1.09
C GLU A 236 -13.03 21.35 -0.38
N TRP A 237 -13.53 22.36 -1.10
CA TRP A 237 -13.64 23.69 -0.52
C TRP A 237 -14.64 23.75 0.65
N GLU A 238 -15.60 22.86 0.70
CA GLU A 238 -16.55 22.71 1.81
C GLU A 238 -15.89 22.23 3.12
N ASP A 239 -14.72 21.60 3.03
CA ASP A 239 -13.96 21.14 4.19
C ASP A 239 -13.25 22.28 4.91
N ILE A 240 -13.20 23.49 4.31
CA ILE A 240 -12.42 24.63 4.80
C ILE A 240 -13.37 25.74 5.24
N ASP A 241 -13.37 25.98 6.52
CA ASP A 241 -14.09 27.08 7.14
C ASP A 241 -13.15 28.29 7.32
N PHE A 242 -13.27 29.26 6.42
CA PHE A 242 -12.46 30.48 6.44
C PHE A 242 -12.91 31.48 7.50
N GLU A 243 -14.15 31.38 7.99
CA GLU A 243 -14.67 32.27 9.04
C GLU A 243 -14.17 31.85 10.41
N ASN A 244 -14.23 30.54 10.71
CA ASN A 244 -13.77 29.99 11.98
C ASN A 244 -12.30 29.55 11.93
N LEU A 245 -11.60 29.72 10.81
CA LEU A 245 -10.21 29.34 10.58
C LEU A 245 -9.95 27.86 10.94
N SER A 246 -10.72 26.97 10.33
CA SER A 246 -10.60 25.55 10.57
C SER A 246 -10.72 24.73 9.28
N MET A 247 -10.22 23.50 9.33
CA MET A 247 -10.25 22.53 8.21
C MET A 247 -10.64 21.16 8.74
N LYS A 248 -11.62 20.54 8.09
CA LYS A 248 -12.01 19.14 8.34
C LYS A 248 -11.32 18.22 7.35
N VAL A 249 -10.95 17.03 7.79
CA VAL A 249 -10.31 16.03 6.92
C VAL A 249 -11.13 14.75 6.98
N VAL A 250 -12.10 14.66 6.11
CA VAL A 250 -13.11 13.59 6.12
C VAL A 250 -12.86 12.52 5.06
N ARG A 251 -12.03 12.84 4.04
CA ARG A 251 -11.82 12.00 2.86
C ARG A 251 -10.35 11.76 2.57
N ALA A 252 -10.07 10.65 1.88
CA ALA A 252 -8.77 10.34 1.29
C ALA A 252 -8.95 9.64 -0.05
N VAL A 253 -8.12 9.95 -1.03
CA VAL A 253 -8.12 9.30 -2.36
C VAL A 253 -6.98 8.32 -2.48
N VAL A 254 -7.29 7.02 -2.46
CA VAL A 254 -6.30 5.94 -2.56
C VAL A 254 -6.53 5.15 -3.84
N HIS A 255 -5.57 5.16 -4.74
CA HIS A 255 -5.68 4.50 -6.05
C HIS A 255 -6.92 4.91 -6.87
N GLY A 256 -7.31 6.19 -6.77
CA GLY A 256 -8.48 6.74 -7.44
C GLY A 256 -9.82 6.55 -6.69
N ARG A 257 -9.84 5.77 -5.61
CA ARG A 257 -11.03 5.58 -4.78
C ARG A 257 -11.10 6.63 -3.69
N VAL A 258 -12.22 7.31 -3.61
CA VAL A 258 -12.54 8.18 -2.47
C VAL A 258 -12.99 7.29 -1.32
N LYS A 259 -12.33 7.43 -0.19
CA LYS A 259 -12.66 6.73 1.05
C LYS A 259 -12.89 7.74 2.15
N MET A 260 -13.95 7.54 2.91
CA MET A 260 -14.11 8.24 4.18
C MET A 260 -13.02 7.79 5.15
N VAL A 261 -12.55 8.69 5.98
CA VAL A 261 -11.46 8.41 6.92
C VAL A 261 -11.98 7.44 7.99
N LYS A 262 -11.26 6.34 8.22
CA LYS A 262 -11.76 5.13 8.92
C LYS A 262 -11.88 5.25 10.45
N THR A 263 -11.47 6.34 11.09
CA THR A 263 -11.43 6.42 12.55
C THR A 263 -11.93 7.76 13.06
N GLU A 264 -12.62 7.76 14.20
CA GLU A 264 -13.02 8.97 14.95
C GLU A 264 -11.85 9.96 15.15
N TYR A 265 -10.62 9.43 15.30
CA TYR A 265 -9.37 10.24 15.39
C TYR A 265 -8.98 10.90 14.06
N SER A 266 -9.63 10.58 12.96
CA SER A 266 -9.30 11.11 11.63
C SER A 266 -10.27 12.21 11.20
N GLU A 267 -11.39 12.38 11.89
CA GLU A 267 -12.38 13.46 11.68
C GLU A 267 -12.04 14.72 12.48
N ASP A 268 -10.84 14.75 13.11
CA ASP A 268 -10.39 15.90 13.88
C ASP A 268 -10.28 17.14 12.98
N GLU A 269 -10.85 18.23 13.46
CA GLU A 269 -10.73 19.54 12.89
C GLU A 269 -9.33 20.12 13.14
N LEU A 270 -8.71 20.63 12.09
CA LEU A 270 -7.40 21.25 12.14
C LEU A 270 -7.54 22.78 12.18
N PRO A 271 -6.85 23.48 13.07
CA PRO A 271 -6.83 24.93 13.05
C PRO A 271 -6.06 25.45 11.83
N LEU A 272 -6.56 26.51 11.21
CA LEU A 272 -5.89 27.23 10.14
C LEU A 272 -5.25 28.50 10.70
N ASP A 273 -3.98 28.73 10.35
CA ASP A 273 -3.35 30.01 10.53
C ASP A 273 -3.91 31.04 9.51
N PRO A 274 -4.17 32.29 9.87
CA PRO A 274 -4.70 33.31 8.95
C PRO A 274 -3.85 33.49 7.69
N ALA A 275 -2.51 33.47 7.81
CA ALA A 275 -1.61 33.61 6.67
C ALA A 275 -1.72 32.39 5.75
N PHE A 276 -1.92 31.17 6.29
CA PHE A 276 -2.15 29.96 5.50
C PHE A 276 -3.54 30.00 4.84
N ALA A 277 -4.57 30.48 5.52
CA ALA A 277 -5.90 30.68 4.93
C ALA A 277 -5.86 31.64 3.72
N GLU A 278 -5.08 32.73 3.78
CA GLU A 278 -4.92 33.66 2.65
C GLU A 278 -4.23 32.99 1.42
N ILE A 279 -3.27 32.10 1.65
CA ILE A 279 -2.67 31.30 0.56
C ILE A 279 -3.74 30.43 -0.12
N LEU A 280 -4.62 29.80 0.65
CA LEU A 280 -5.71 28.98 0.12
C LEU A 280 -6.75 29.82 -0.63
N LEU A 281 -7.10 31.00 -0.11
CA LEU A 281 -8.00 31.95 -0.77
C LEU A 281 -7.41 32.46 -2.09
N THR A 282 -6.12 32.75 -2.11
CA THR A 282 -5.41 33.16 -3.33
C THR A 282 -5.42 32.04 -4.37
N TRP A 283 -5.20 30.81 -3.94
CA TRP A 283 -5.33 29.63 -4.80
C TRP A 283 -6.76 29.45 -5.31
N LYS A 284 -7.77 29.63 -4.47
CA LYS A 284 -9.20 29.57 -4.87
C LYS A 284 -9.54 30.58 -5.95
N ARG A 285 -9.10 31.85 -5.77
CA ARG A 285 -9.28 32.93 -6.77
C ARG A 285 -8.61 32.58 -8.10
N ARG A 286 -7.38 32.06 -8.06
CA ARG A 286 -6.66 31.62 -9.25
C ARG A 286 -7.38 30.51 -9.99
N LEU A 287 -7.84 29.49 -9.31
CA LEU A 287 -8.64 28.42 -9.91
C LEU A 287 -9.94 28.94 -10.55
N GLY A 288 -10.60 29.89 -9.91
CA GLY A 288 -11.78 30.57 -10.46
C GLY A 288 -11.45 31.27 -11.79
N ALA A 289 -10.41 32.08 -11.81
CA ALA A 289 -9.96 32.78 -13.04
C ALA A 289 -9.52 31.81 -14.16
N GLU A 290 -8.82 30.72 -13.83
CA GLU A 290 -8.43 29.70 -14.80
C GLU A 290 -9.67 28.97 -15.38
N ARG A 291 -10.69 28.70 -14.55
CA ARG A 291 -11.97 28.12 -15.00
C ARG A 291 -12.74 29.06 -15.92
N GLU A 292 -12.82 30.35 -15.59
CA GLU A 292 -13.47 31.36 -16.42
C GLU A 292 -12.77 31.53 -17.79
N ALA A 293 -11.44 31.52 -17.80
CA ALA A 293 -10.66 31.62 -19.04
C ALA A 293 -10.84 30.37 -19.96
N GLN A 294 -11.18 29.21 -19.39
CA GLN A 294 -11.42 27.96 -20.12
C GLN A 294 -12.87 27.77 -20.57
N ASN A 295 -13.81 28.61 -20.16
CA ASN A 295 -15.25 28.47 -20.42
C ASN A 295 -15.71 28.55 -21.90
N GLY A 296 -14.77 28.42 -22.86
CA GLY A 296 -15.10 28.15 -24.26
C GLY A 296 -15.02 26.69 -24.70
N ILE A 297 -14.45 25.76 -23.90
CA ILE A 297 -14.08 24.41 -24.38
C ILE A 297 -14.24 23.29 -23.29
N SER A 298 -14.82 23.54 -22.12
CA SER A 298 -14.78 22.54 -21.05
C SER A 298 -16.04 21.71 -20.89
N THR A 299 -15.86 20.41 -20.92
CA THR A 299 -16.75 19.43 -20.30
C THR A 299 -17.10 19.88 -18.87
N PRO A 300 -18.37 19.85 -18.44
CA PRO A 300 -18.73 20.18 -17.07
C PRO A 300 -17.90 19.33 -16.11
N LEU A 301 -17.11 19.97 -15.26
CA LEU A 301 -16.42 19.29 -14.16
C LEU A 301 -17.50 18.63 -13.32
N VAL A 302 -17.51 17.33 -13.29
CA VAL A 302 -18.45 16.51 -12.54
C VAL A 302 -18.42 16.94 -11.07
N GLY A 303 -19.35 17.76 -10.65
CA GLY A 303 -19.91 17.92 -9.30
C GLY A 303 -18.99 17.99 -8.05
N LEU A 304 -17.67 17.87 -8.19
CA LEU A 304 -16.74 17.90 -7.06
C LEU A 304 -16.06 19.28 -6.99
N ASP A 305 -16.22 19.96 -5.86
CA ASP A 305 -15.56 21.25 -5.61
C ASP A 305 -14.18 21.08 -4.95
N LEU A 306 -13.31 20.35 -5.65
CA LEU A 306 -11.98 20.00 -5.19
C LEU A 306 -11.09 21.25 -5.03
N VAL A 307 -10.29 21.26 -3.94
CA VAL A 307 -9.22 22.24 -3.75
C VAL A 307 -8.13 22.07 -4.82
N PHE A 308 -7.84 20.84 -5.21
CA PHE A 308 -6.84 20.49 -6.23
C PHE A 308 -7.43 19.61 -7.33
N PRO A 309 -8.19 20.16 -8.27
CA PRO A 309 -8.67 19.41 -9.42
C PRO A 309 -7.54 19.19 -10.43
N SER A 310 -7.47 18.00 -11.02
CA SER A 310 -6.56 17.72 -12.14
C SER A 310 -6.95 18.57 -13.35
N THR A 311 -6.00 19.31 -13.87
CA THR A 311 -6.21 20.21 -15.04
C THR A 311 -6.68 19.48 -16.30
N SER A 312 -6.34 18.20 -16.43
CA SER A 312 -6.71 17.40 -17.62
C SER A 312 -8.07 16.71 -17.49
N THR A 313 -8.52 16.41 -16.29
CA THR A 313 -9.73 15.57 -16.07
C THR A 313 -10.75 16.21 -15.15
N GLY A 314 -10.40 17.28 -14.44
CA GLY A 314 -11.21 17.88 -13.38
C GLY A 314 -11.42 17.00 -12.15
N ARG A 315 -10.85 15.80 -12.14
CA ARG A 315 -10.95 14.82 -11.06
C ARG A 315 -9.75 14.92 -10.12
N HIS A 316 -9.69 14.03 -9.13
CA HIS A 316 -8.55 13.95 -8.20
C HIS A 316 -7.23 13.70 -8.92
N PHE A 317 -6.16 14.31 -8.45
CA PHE A 317 -4.80 13.99 -8.87
C PHE A 317 -4.37 12.59 -8.40
N HIS A 318 -3.37 12.03 -9.09
CA HIS A 318 -2.61 10.91 -8.57
C HIS A 318 -1.36 11.43 -7.85
N SER A 319 -1.11 10.94 -6.62
CA SER A 319 0.04 11.36 -5.81
C SER A 319 1.38 10.98 -6.43
N ALA A 320 1.44 9.85 -7.15
CA ALA A 320 2.70 9.32 -7.69
C ALA A 320 3.31 10.18 -8.80
N PRO A 321 2.59 10.63 -9.86
CA PRO A 321 3.14 11.53 -10.86
C PRO A 321 3.62 12.86 -10.25
N ALA A 322 2.83 13.48 -9.37
CA ALA A 322 3.24 14.71 -8.69
C ALA A 322 4.55 14.53 -7.91
N GLN A 323 4.71 13.41 -7.23
CA GLN A 323 5.94 13.09 -6.52
C GLN A 323 7.10 12.81 -7.47
N GLN A 324 6.91 12.01 -8.50
CA GLN A 324 7.98 11.57 -9.41
C GLN A 324 8.46 12.68 -10.33
N ASP A 325 7.53 13.49 -10.82
CA ASP A 325 7.81 14.46 -11.88
C ASP A 325 8.16 15.85 -11.34
N TYR A 326 7.80 16.17 -10.10
CA TYR A 326 8.02 17.50 -9.53
C TYR A 326 8.75 17.45 -8.19
N ILE A 327 8.25 16.76 -7.19
CA ILE A 327 8.79 16.82 -5.82
C ILE A 327 10.20 16.20 -5.74
N ARG A 328 10.41 15.02 -6.31
CA ARG A 328 11.72 14.36 -6.30
C ARG A 328 12.78 15.13 -7.06
N PRO A 329 12.53 15.60 -8.29
CA PRO A 329 13.48 16.43 -9.00
C PRO A 329 13.81 17.72 -8.26
N ALA A 330 12.83 18.40 -7.66
CA ALA A 330 13.08 19.58 -6.82
C ALA A 330 13.97 19.24 -5.61
N GLY A 331 13.77 18.07 -4.98
CA GLY A 331 14.62 17.57 -3.93
C GLY A 331 16.08 17.36 -4.38
N CYS A 332 16.31 16.90 -5.61
CA CYS A 332 17.66 16.77 -6.17
C CYS A 332 18.34 18.13 -6.38
N CYS A 333 17.58 19.20 -6.57
CA CYS A 333 18.12 20.54 -6.70
C CYS A 333 18.61 21.15 -5.38
N LEU A 334 18.44 20.48 -4.24
CA LEU A 334 19.08 20.86 -2.97
C LEU A 334 20.61 20.64 -2.95
N VAL A 335 21.19 20.12 -4.03
CA VAL A 335 22.63 20.02 -4.24
C VAL A 335 22.99 20.58 -5.60
N ALA A 336 24.20 21.15 -5.74
CA ALA A 336 24.69 21.59 -7.05
C ALA A 336 24.93 20.38 -7.98
N CYS A 337 24.69 20.57 -9.28
CA CYS A 337 24.86 19.54 -10.29
C CYS A 337 26.34 19.36 -10.66
N PRO A 338 26.92 18.17 -10.51
CA PRO A 338 28.32 17.94 -10.93
C PRO A 338 28.53 18.03 -12.45
N ALA A 339 27.52 17.63 -13.23
CA ALA A 339 27.65 17.55 -14.69
C ALA A 339 27.57 18.91 -15.40
N CYS A 340 26.63 19.79 -14.99
CA CYS A 340 26.42 21.07 -15.68
C CYS A 340 26.73 22.30 -14.83
N GLY A 341 27.17 22.14 -13.57
CA GLY A 341 27.49 23.24 -12.67
C GLY A 341 26.28 24.01 -12.14
N ALA A 342 25.02 23.59 -12.45
CA ALA A 342 23.83 24.26 -11.93
C ALA A 342 23.88 24.29 -10.39
N GLU A 343 23.68 25.49 -9.85
CA GLU A 343 23.75 25.74 -8.40
C GLU A 343 22.60 25.10 -7.63
N VAL A 344 22.70 25.15 -6.30
CA VAL A 344 21.63 24.75 -5.38
C VAL A 344 20.38 25.63 -5.65
N GLY A 345 19.21 25.03 -5.69
CA GLY A 345 17.95 25.73 -5.98
C GLY A 345 17.73 26.07 -7.47
N VAL A 346 18.59 25.61 -8.39
CA VAL A 346 18.47 25.87 -9.83
C VAL A 346 18.34 24.57 -10.59
N TRP A 347 17.44 24.51 -11.60
CA TRP A 347 17.29 23.38 -12.47
C TRP A 347 18.52 23.15 -13.37
N CYS A 348 18.76 21.90 -13.73
CA CYS A 348 19.75 21.59 -14.77
C CYS A 348 19.31 22.18 -16.11
N THR A 349 20.27 22.80 -16.83
CA THR A 349 20.04 23.32 -18.19
C THR A 349 20.56 22.29 -19.19
N GLN A 350 19.69 21.87 -20.12
CA GLN A 350 20.16 21.17 -21.32
C GLN A 350 20.40 22.21 -22.41
N ASN A 351 21.63 22.32 -22.90
CA ASN A 351 22.01 23.18 -24.04
C ASN A 351 21.59 24.64 -23.92
N GLY A 352 21.56 25.23 -22.73
CA GLY A 352 21.22 26.64 -22.55
C GLY A 352 19.76 27.02 -22.80
N LYS A 353 18.85 26.08 -22.98
CA LYS A 353 17.41 26.33 -23.14
C LYS A 353 16.68 25.98 -21.84
N THR A 354 16.10 26.99 -21.19
CA THR A 354 15.10 26.78 -20.15
C THR A 354 13.84 26.24 -20.80
N GLY A 355 13.40 25.06 -20.41
CA GLY A 355 12.18 24.46 -20.95
C GLY A 355 10.95 25.23 -20.49
N ASN A 356 10.07 25.60 -21.42
CA ASN A 356 8.79 26.25 -21.13
C ASN A 356 7.90 25.36 -20.26
N GLY A 357 8.02 25.46 -18.93
CA GLY A 357 7.12 24.81 -17.97
C GLY A 357 7.10 23.29 -17.98
N LYS A 358 7.87 22.63 -18.84
CA LYS A 358 8.05 21.18 -18.85
C LYS A 358 9.23 20.79 -17.96
N ARG A 359 9.06 19.69 -17.24
CA ARG A 359 10.08 19.02 -16.46
C ARG A 359 11.41 18.98 -17.23
N LEU A 360 12.44 19.61 -16.67
CA LEU A 360 13.79 19.49 -17.16
C LEU A 360 14.36 18.16 -16.67
N PRO A 361 14.94 17.32 -17.54
CA PRO A 361 15.67 16.15 -17.07
C PRO A 361 16.85 16.59 -16.21
N LEU A 362 17.00 15.99 -15.05
CA LEU A 362 18.18 16.17 -14.20
C LEU A 362 19.25 15.19 -14.64
N HIS A 363 20.52 15.61 -14.55
CA HIS A 363 21.65 14.73 -14.77
C HIS A 363 21.71 13.62 -13.72
N ASP A 364 22.10 12.42 -14.12
CA ASP A 364 22.19 11.25 -13.22
C ASP A 364 23.18 11.51 -12.07
N GLU A 365 24.27 12.20 -12.35
CA GLU A 365 25.28 12.59 -11.34
C GLU A 365 24.66 13.50 -10.24
N ARG A 366 23.67 14.31 -10.61
CA ARG A 366 22.92 15.12 -9.62
C ARG A 366 22.03 14.25 -8.76
N TRP A 367 21.37 13.25 -9.35
CA TRP A 367 20.58 12.26 -8.60
C TRP A 367 21.45 11.49 -7.61
N GLU A 368 22.61 11.03 -8.04
CA GLU A 368 23.57 10.31 -7.18
C GLU A 368 24.04 11.19 -6.02
N LYS A 369 24.47 12.43 -6.32
CA LYS A 369 24.93 13.40 -5.32
C LYS A 369 23.83 13.80 -4.33
N ALA A 370 22.59 13.90 -4.78
CA ALA A 370 21.44 14.25 -3.94
C ALA A 370 21.15 13.17 -2.89
N GLY A 371 21.49 11.90 -3.16
CA GLY A 371 21.36 10.81 -2.21
C GLY A 371 19.95 10.70 -1.60
N LYS A 372 19.83 10.99 -0.30
CA LYS A 372 18.52 10.93 0.38
C LYS A 372 17.46 11.87 -0.23
N TYR A 373 17.86 13.05 -0.71
CA TYR A 373 16.93 14.04 -1.26
C TYR A 373 16.32 13.60 -2.59
N GLY A 374 17.00 12.74 -3.37
CA GLY A 374 16.42 12.08 -4.53
C GLY A 374 15.27 11.12 -4.20
N SER A 375 15.07 10.82 -2.92
CA SER A 375 13.93 10.02 -2.43
C SER A 375 12.87 10.89 -1.74
N LEU A 376 12.93 12.23 -1.88
CA LEU A 376 11.93 13.15 -1.32
C LEU A 376 10.53 12.78 -1.82
N GLY A 377 9.57 12.84 -0.94
CA GLY A 377 8.18 12.53 -1.28
C GLY A 377 7.21 13.15 -0.29
N TRP A 378 5.94 12.96 -0.52
CA TRP A 378 4.85 13.52 0.30
C TRP A 378 5.04 13.29 1.79
N HIS A 379 5.42 12.09 2.18
CA HIS A 379 5.66 11.76 3.60
C HIS A 379 6.83 12.54 4.21
N SER A 380 7.75 13.06 3.39
CA SER A 380 8.85 13.88 3.89
C SER A 380 8.36 15.21 4.45
N PHE A 381 7.34 15.82 3.86
CA PHE A 381 6.74 17.05 4.39
C PHE A 381 6.04 16.79 5.71
N ARG A 382 5.28 15.70 5.83
CA ARG A 382 4.68 15.28 7.09
C ARG A 382 5.72 14.96 8.15
N HIS A 383 6.85 14.38 7.80
CA HIS A 383 7.97 14.17 8.71
C HIS A 383 8.64 15.49 9.10
N THR A 384 8.76 16.42 8.18
CA THR A 384 9.30 17.76 8.42
C THR A 384 8.37 18.55 9.34
N TYR A 385 7.05 18.54 9.08
CA TYR A 385 6.06 19.15 9.98
C TYR A 385 6.20 18.65 11.42
N ARG A 386 6.27 17.32 11.58
CA ARG A 386 6.46 16.72 12.89
C ARG A 386 7.78 17.15 13.55
N ALA A 387 8.88 17.20 12.79
CA ALA A 387 10.17 17.64 13.32
C ALA A 387 10.19 19.12 13.70
N TRP A 388 9.47 19.96 12.97
CA TRP A 388 9.30 21.38 13.32
C TRP A 388 8.46 21.54 14.58
N LEU A 389 7.39 20.76 14.78
CA LEU A 389 6.64 20.73 16.04
C LEU A 389 7.54 20.32 17.22
N ASP A 390 8.47 19.37 17.01
CA ASP A 390 9.47 19.02 18.04
C ASP A 390 10.42 20.17 18.33
N SER A 391 10.86 20.90 17.31
CA SER A 391 11.83 22.00 17.47
C SER A 391 11.26 23.17 18.29
N ILE A 392 9.95 23.38 18.22
CA ILE A 392 9.24 24.38 19.05
C ILE A 392 8.74 23.80 20.38
N SER A 393 9.16 22.57 20.72
CA SER A 393 8.77 21.89 21.97
C SER A 393 7.26 21.74 22.18
N ALA A 394 6.51 21.56 21.09
CA ALA A 394 5.07 21.30 21.18
C ALA A 394 4.79 20.04 22.00
N PRO A 395 3.82 20.05 22.93
CA PRO A 395 3.49 18.87 23.73
C PRO A 395 3.12 17.67 22.87
N ILE A 396 3.56 16.45 23.27
CA ILE A 396 3.36 15.23 22.48
C ILE A 396 1.88 14.93 22.19
N GLY A 397 0.98 15.25 23.12
CA GLY A 397 -0.46 15.11 22.93
C GLY A 397 -1.00 16.05 21.84
N VAL A 398 -0.50 17.30 21.80
CA VAL A 398 -0.85 18.26 20.73
C VAL A 398 -0.33 17.75 19.39
N GLN A 399 0.93 17.27 19.34
CA GLN A 399 1.50 16.72 18.13
C GLN A 399 0.73 15.49 17.64
N GLN A 400 0.29 14.60 18.53
CA GLN A 400 -0.53 13.44 18.18
C GLN A 400 -1.84 13.86 17.51
N LYS A 401 -2.52 14.86 18.09
CA LYS A 401 -3.77 15.41 17.56
C LYS A 401 -3.57 16.06 16.19
N LEU A 402 -2.61 16.98 16.07
CA LEU A 402 -2.29 17.64 14.79
C LEU A 402 -1.86 16.64 13.71
N MET A 403 -1.14 15.60 14.08
CA MET A 403 -0.75 14.50 13.16
C MET A 403 -1.88 13.50 12.92
N ARG A 404 -2.96 13.55 13.69
CA ARG A 404 -4.07 12.60 13.64
C ARG A 404 -3.59 11.14 13.67
N HIS A 405 -2.76 10.84 14.67
CA HIS A 405 -2.28 9.51 14.95
C HIS A 405 -3.15 8.82 15.99
N ALA A 406 -3.73 7.67 15.66
CA ALA A 406 -4.54 6.89 16.59
C ALA A 406 -3.74 6.44 17.84
N GLN A 407 -2.42 6.24 17.68
CA GLN A 407 -1.55 5.79 18.78
C GLN A 407 -0.38 6.76 18.99
N VAL A 408 -0.14 7.15 20.24
CA VAL A 408 1.02 7.98 20.64
C VAL A 408 2.34 7.34 20.23
N SER A 409 2.45 6.02 20.31
CA SER A 409 3.64 5.27 19.87
C SER A 409 4.03 5.56 18.42
N THR A 410 3.06 5.81 17.54
CA THR A 410 3.33 6.19 16.15
C THR A 410 4.04 7.56 16.09
N THR A 411 3.64 8.51 16.93
CA THR A 411 4.29 9.80 17.05
C THR A 411 5.68 9.67 17.66
N MET A 412 5.86 8.85 18.68
CA MET A 412 7.13 8.66 19.39
C MET A 412 8.16 7.84 18.61
N ASN A 413 7.74 6.76 17.96
CA ASN A 413 8.65 5.81 17.27
C ASN A 413 9.34 6.41 16.04
N VAL A 414 8.82 7.50 15.49
CA VAL A 414 9.43 8.13 14.31
C VAL A 414 10.64 8.98 14.67
N TYR A 415 10.69 9.58 15.88
CA TYR A 415 11.69 10.60 16.24
C TYR A 415 12.23 10.50 17.68
N GLY A 416 12.32 9.32 18.25
CA GLY A 416 12.81 9.09 19.63
C GLY A 416 14.24 9.60 19.96
N ASN A 417 14.87 10.37 19.07
CA ASN A 417 16.12 11.06 19.31
C ASN A 417 15.85 12.56 19.52
N ALA A 418 15.38 12.92 20.71
CA ALA A 418 15.42 14.31 21.13
C ALA A 418 16.85 14.84 20.95
N LEU A 419 17.00 16.03 20.38
CA LEU A 419 18.29 16.69 20.22
C LEU A 419 19.03 16.72 21.55
N MET A 420 20.34 16.44 21.56
CA MET A 420 21.14 16.41 22.80
C MET A 420 21.05 17.75 23.56
N THR A 421 20.86 18.86 22.86
CA THR A 421 20.60 20.17 23.44
C THR A 421 19.31 20.21 24.26
N ALA A 422 18.20 19.71 23.71
CA ALA A 422 16.93 19.63 24.43
C ALA A 422 16.98 18.65 25.61
N LYS A 423 17.72 17.55 25.50
CA LYS A 423 17.97 16.62 26.61
C LYS A 423 18.75 17.28 27.74
N ARG A 424 19.81 18.00 27.38
CA ARG A 424 20.63 18.73 28.36
C ARG A 424 19.81 19.79 29.06
N GLU A 425 19.05 20.56 28.31
CA GLU A 425 18.20 21.66 28.87
C GLU A 425 17.14 21.10 29.82
N ALA A 426 16.42 20.07 29.41
CA ALA A 426 15.44 19.37 30.26
C ALA A 426 16.10 18.82 31.53
N ASN A 427 17.23 18.10 31.38
CA ASN A 427 17.96 17.53 32.51
C ASN A 427 18.49 18.62 33.44
N SER A 428 19.02 19.71 32.89
CA SER A 428 19.50 20.84 33.73
C SER A 428 18.39 21.49 34.56
N LYS A 429 17.16 21.57 34.01
CA LYS A 429 15.98 22.05 34.77
C LYS A 429 15.69 21.12 35.96
N VAL A 430 15.68 19.79 35.71
CA VAL A 430 15.44 18.80 36.76
C VAL A 430 16.54 18.86 37.83
N VAL A 431 17.82 18.91 37.40
CA VAL A 431 18.97 19.03 38.34
C VAL A 431 18.85 20.26 39.20
N ARG A 432 18.50 21.44 38.65
CA ARG A 432 18.28 22.64 39.42
C ARG A 432 17.15 22.48 40.44
N MET A 433 16.04 21.86 40.05
CA MET A 433 14.94 21.55 40.98
C MET A 433 15.37 20.60 42.11
N ALA A 434 16.16 19.57 41.77
CA ALA A 434 16.63 18.57 42.74
C ALA A 434 17.69 19.13 43.71
N MET A 435 18.57 19.97 43.20
CA MET A 435 19.68 20.53 44.02
C MET A 435 19.28 21.77 44.80
N ARG A 436 18.02 22.26 44.74
CA ARG A 436 17.55 23.46 45.40
C ARG A 436 18.51 24.64 45.25
N SER A 437 19.15 24.77 44.09
CA SER A 437 20.03 25.88 43.83
C SER A 437 19.16 27.12 43.65
N SER A 438 19.19 27.98 44.63
CA SER A 438 18.60 29.32 44.67
C SER A 438 19.07 30.16 43.50
#